data_41d7c62a339fe5215611a52057406193
#
_entry.id   41d7c62a339fe5215611a52057406193
#
_cell.length_a   1.000
_cell.length_b   1.000
_cell.length_c   1.000
_cell.angle_alpha   90.00
_cell.angle_beta   90.00
_cell.angle_gamma   90.00
#
_symmetry.space_group_name_H-M   'P 1'
#
loop_
_entity.id
_entity.type
_entity.pdbx_description
1 polymer ?
#
loop_
_entity_poly.entity_id
_entity_poly.type
_entity_poly.pdbx_seq_one_letter_code
_entity_poly.pdbx_strand_id
1 'polypeptide(L)'
;MATSNAQSPSPQTPSPQPPSPQAPSEALAAVSNAIASYESGPAKLRAACAGLTDAQLNTRIGPGEWSIMENAVHLLDSDLASTHRKRRIVAEENPLLIAYDENAFIARLPSAQANIAEVLDTFEANRRFTARWLRTLPSEAFARTGIHTQRGKVTLLQVVEIYANHVDHHLKFVMEKRRNLGV
;
A
#
# COMPACT_ATOMS: atom_id res chain seq x y z
N MET A 1 33.13 -23.90 67.37
CA MET A 1 31.92 -24.07 66.55
C MET A 1 32.00 -23.14 65.38
N ALA A 2 32.35 -23.64 64.22
CA ALA A 2 32.47 -22.88 62.97
C ALA A 2 31.24 -23.18 62.11
N THR A 3 30.41 -22.21 61.84
CA THR A 3 29.24 -22.32 60.95
C THR A 3 29.68 -22.03 59.49
N SER A 4 29.64 -23.09 58.68
CA SER A 4 29.84 -23.02 57.25
C SER A 4 28.68 -22.34 56.57
N ASN A 5 28.93 -21.24 55.89
CA ASN A 5 27.93 -20.49 55.08
C ASN A 5 28.06 -20.95 53.62
N ALA A 6 27.19 -21.88 53.19
CA ALA A 6 27.13 -22.32 51.79
C ALA A 6 26.32 -21.30 50.96
N GLN A 7 27.02 -20.56 50.07
CA GLN A 7 26.40 -19.70 49.08
C GLN A 7 25.87 -20.52 47.91
N SER A 8 24.56 -20.45 47.67
CA SER A 8 23.90 -21.02 46.49
C SER A 8 24.31 -20.27 45.19
N PRO A 9 24.55 -20.97 44.07
CA PRO A 9 24.88 -20.32 42.83
C PRO A 9 23.68 -19.57 42.24
N SER A 10 23.89 -18.33 41.80
CA SER A 10 22.93 -17.50 41.09
C SER A 10 22.49 -18.12 39.77
N PRO A 11 21.22 -18.00 39.35
CA PRO A 11 20.77 -18.51 38.07
C PRO A 11 21.43 -17.73 36.92
N GLN A 12 22.09 -18.42 36.02
CA GLN A 12 22.65 -17.88 34.80
C GLN A 12 21.50 -17.57 33.83
N THR A 13 21.37 -16.31 33.42
CA THR A 13 20.51 -15.88 32.32
C THR A 13 21.04 -16.51 31.02
N PRO A 14 20.18 -17.18 30.22
CA PRO A 14 20.61 -17.69 28.93
C PRO A 14 21.03 -16.56 28.00
N SER A 15 22.18 -16.69 27.36
CA SER A 15 22.65 -15.78 26.33
C SER A 15 21.66 -15.70 25.17
N PRO A 16 21.42 -14.52 24.57
CA PRO A 16 20.53 -14.40 23.42
C PRO A 16 21.04 -15.28 22.28
N GLN A 17 20.18 -16.18 21.82
CA GLN A 17 20.47 -17.02 20.67
C GLN A 17 20.60 -16.14 19.40
N PRO A 18 21.61 -16.37 18.56
CA PRO A 18 21.70 -15.66 17.29
C PRO A 18 20.44 -15.97 16.44
N PRO A 19 19.93 -14.97 15.66
CA PRO A 19 18.76 -15.18 14.82
C PRO A 19 19.01 -16.34 13.84
N SER A 20 18.01 -17.21 13.72
CA SER A 20 18.10 -18.37 12.84
C SER A 20 18.27 -17.92 11.36
N PRO A 21 18.98 -18.68 10.53
CA PRO A 21 19.21 -18.37 9.10
C PRO A 21 17.94 -18.24 8.26
N GLN A 22 16.78 -18.66 8.77
CA GLN A 22 15.47 -18.58 8.12
C GLN A 22 14.86 -17.18 8.14
N ALA A 23 15.14 -16.36 9.17
CA ALA A 23 14.59 -15.02 9.30
C ALA A 23 14.93 -14.05 8.14
N PRO A 24 16.15 -13.99 7.60
CA PRO A 24 16.48 -13.17 6.44
C PRO A 24 15.76 -13.62 5.14
N SER A 25 15.56 -14.92 4.96
CA SER A 25 14.86 -15.48 3.80
C SER A 25 13.37 -15.14 3.81
N GLU A 26 12.72 -15.22 4.97
CA GLU A 26 11.31 -14.86 5.14
C GLU A 26 11.06 -13.36 4.91
N ALA A 27 11.94 -12.51 5.43
CA ALA A 27 11.85 -11.05 5.22
C ALA A 27 11.99 -10.68 3.73
N LEU A 28 12.92 -11.32 3.02
CA LEU A 28 13.11 -11.12 1.59
C LEU A 28 11.90 -11.60 0.78
N ALA A 29 11.33 -12.73 1.15
CA ALA A 29 10.11 -13.26 0.55
C ALA A 29 8.92 -12.31 0.77
N ALA A 30 8.75 -11.76 1.97
CA ALA A 30 7.70 -10.78 2.28
C ALA A 30 7.82 -9.53 1.40
N VAL A 31 9.01 -8.97 1.24
CA VAL A 31 9.28 -7.83 0.36
C VAL A 31 8.92 -8.17 -1.09
N SER A 32 9.38 -9.30 -1.60
CA SER A 32 9.12 -9.73 -2.98
C SER A 32 7.62 -9.90 -3.24
N ASN A 33 6.91 -10.53 -2.31
CA ASN A 33 5.46 -10.73 -2.40
C ASN A 33 4.69 -9.41 -2.35
N ALA A 34 5.08 -8.49 -1.47
CA ALA A 34 4.45 -7.17 -1.38
C ALA A 34 4.62 -6.38 -2.68
N ILE A 35 5.82 -6.38 -3.28
CA ILE A 35 6.08 -5.71 -4.56
C ILE A 35 5.28 -6.36 -5.70
N ALA A 36 5.23 -7.69 -5.76
CA ALA A 36 4.47 -8.40 -6.80
C ALA A 36 2.96 -8.12 -6.68
N SER A 37 2.42 -8.14 -5.47
CA SER A 37 1.03 -7.79 -5.19
C SER A 37 0.73 -6.32 -5.58
N TYR A 38 1.60 -5.39 -5.23
CA TYR A 38 1.47 -3.98 -5.60
C TYR A 38 1.44 -3.81 -7.14
N GLU A 39 2.35 -4.46 -7.85
CA GLU A 39 2.47 -4.36 -9.32
C GLU A 39 1.28 -5.00 -10.05
N SER A 40 0.64 -6.02 -9.48
CA SER A 40 -0.51 -6.71 -10.09
C SER A 40 -1.83 -5.91 -10.07
N GLY A 41 -1.92 -4.89 -9.21
CA GLY A 41 -3.15 -4.13 -8.99
C GLY A 41 -3.76 -3.49 -10.26
N PRO A 42 -2.99 -2.87 -11.16
CA PRO A 42 -3.54 -2.24 -12.36
C PRO A 42 -4.28 -3.21 -13.29
N ALA A 43 -3.78 -4.44 -13.45
CA ALA A 43 -4.46 -5.45 -14.26
C ALA A 43 -5.83 -5.81 -13.67
N LYS A 44 -5.94 -5.89 -12.35
CA LYS A 44 -7.22 -6.14 -11.66
C LYS A 44 -8.21 -5.00 -11.89
N LEU A 45 -7.76 -3.73 -11.74
CA LEU A 45 -8.60 -2.55 -11.94
C LEU A 45 -9.05 -2.46 -13.42
N ARG A 46 -8.14 -2.68 -14.37
CA ARG A 46 -8.44 -2.69 -15.80
C ARG A 46 -9.50 -3.74 -16.14
N ALA A 47 -9.37 -4.95 -15.62
CA ALA A 47 -10.35 -6.01 -15.79
C ALA A 47 -11.72 -5.62 -15.21
N ALA A 48 -11.72 -4.97 -14.04
CA ALA A 48 -12.96 -4.52 -13.39
C ALA A 48 -13.66 -3.35 -14.13
N CYS A 49 -12.93 -2.54 -14.92
CA CYS A 49 -13.49 -1.46 -15.72
C CYS A 49 -13.82 -1.90 -17.17
N ALA A 50 -13.40 -3.09 -17.58
CA ALA A 50 -13.58 -3.55 -18.96
C ALA A 50 -15.05 -3.67 -19.37
N GLY A 51 -15.35 -3.22 -20.60
CA GLY A 51 -16.68 -3.32 -21.21
C GLY A 51 -17.73 -2.35 -20.68
N LEU A 52 -17.34 -1.44 -19.76
CA LEU A 52 -18.25 -0.40 -19.26
C LEU A 52 -18.28 0.80 -20.20
N THR A 53 -19.47 1.34 -20.42
CA THR A 53 -19.65 2.62 -21.10
C THR A 53 -19.31 3.79 -20.18
N ASP A 54 -19.07 5.00 -20.75
CA ASP A 54 -18.82 6.20 -19.94
C ASP A 54 -20.01 6.53 -19.01
N ALA A 55 -21.23 6.29 -19.44
CA ALA A 55 -22.41 6.43 -18.60
C ALA A 55 -22.36 5.50 -17.38
N GLN A 56 -22.04 4.23 -17.58
CA GLN A 56 -21.92 3.24 -16.49
C GLN A 56 -20.73 3.56 -15.55
N LEU A 57 -19.60 3.98 -16.10
CA LEU A 57 -18.45 4.40 -15.31
C LEU A 57 -18.77 5.58 -14.39
N ASN A 58 -19.59 6.53 -14.84
CA ASN A 58 -19.93 7.75 -14.11
C ASN A 58 -21.20 7.65 -13.26
N THR A 59 -21.95 6.52 -13.32
CA THR A 59 -23.16 6.36 -12.52
C THR A 59 -22.82 6.14 -11.05
N ARG A 60 -23.38 7.00 -10.17
CA ARG A 60 -23.40 6.78 -8.71
C ARG A 60 -24.67 6.00 -8.36
N ILE A 61 -24.53 4.91 -7.60
CA ILE A 61 -25.65 4.02 -7.25
C ILE A 61 -26.44 4.46 -6.01
N GLY A 62 -25.91 5.43 -5.25
CA GLY A 62 -26.56 5.98 -4.05
C GLY A 62 -25.99 7.34 -3.64
N PRO A 63 -26.72 8.06 -2.76
CA PRO A 63 -26.24 9.31 -2.20
C PRO A 63 -24.92 9.15 -1.44
N GLY A 64 -23.93 9.98 -1.76
CA GLY A 64 -22.60 9.94 -1.12
C GLY A 64 -21.69 8.81 -1.61
N GLU A 65 -22.15 7.91 -2.46
CA GLU A 65 -21.32 6.88 -3.04
C GLU A 65 -20.54 7.38 -4.27
N TRP A 66 -19.31 6.92 -4.39
CA TRP A 66 -18.49 7.21 -5.57
C TRP A 66 -18.89 6.35 -6.77
N SER A 67 -18.79 6.88 -7.97
CA SER A 67 -18.90 6.11 -9.21
C SER A 67 -17.69 5.17 -9.40
N ILE A 68 -17.74 4.32 -10.44
CA ILE A 68 -16.58 3.48 -10.82
C ILE A 68 -15.43 4.37 -11.29
N MET A 69 -15.71 5.40 -12.07
CA MET A 69 -14.71 6.38 -12.53
C MET A 69 -14.03 7.07 -11.34
N GLU A 70 -14.80 7.53 -10.36
CA GLU A 70 -14.25 8.18 -9.16
C GLU A 70 -13.38 7.24 -8.34
N ASN A 71 -13.75 5.96 -8.22
CA ASN A 71 -12.89 4.95 -7.60
C ASN A 71 -11.57 4.75 -8.37
N ALA A 72 -11.62 4.73 -9.71
CA ALA A 72 -10.41 4.56 -10.53
C ALA A 72 -9.48 5.77 -10.42
N VAL A 73 -10.03 7.00 -10.49
CA VAL A 73 -9.26 8.25 -10.33
C VAL A 73 -8.66 8.34 -8.93
N HIS A 74 -9.44 8.00 -7.88
CA HIS A 74 -8.93 7.97 -6.50
C HIS A 74 -7.77 6.98 -6.33
N LEU A 75 -7.84 5.80 -6.94
CA LEU A 75 -6.73 4.84 -6.88
C LEU A 75 -5.47 5.40 -7.54
N LEU A 76 -5.60 6.13 -8.65
CA LEU A 76 -4.48 6.82 -9.29
C LEU A 76 -3.91 7.93 -8.40
N ASP A 77 -4.73 8.86 -7.92
CA ASP A 77 -4.31 9.98 -7.06
C ASP A 77 -3.59 9.48 -5.80
N SER A 78 -4.19 8.48 -5.18
CA SER A 78 -3.66 7.82 -3.99
C SER A 78 -2.30 7.18 -4.24
N ASP A 79 -2.13 6.54 -5.41
CA ASP A 79 -0.88 5.87 -5.78
C ASP A 79 0.23 6.87 -6.15
N LEU A 80 -0.09 7.98 -6.78
CA LEU A 80 0.85 9.09 -7.04
C LEU A 80 1.38 9.68 -5.71
N ALA A 81 0.48 9.96 -4.76
CA ALA A 81 0.85 10.40 -3.42
C ALA A 81 1.73 9.36 -2.69
N SER A 82 1.38 8.09 -2.83
CA SER A 82 2.14 6.98 -2.25
C SER A 82 3.53 6.82 -2.85
N THR A 83 3.66 7.00 -4.16
CA THR A 83 4.97 6.95 -4.84
C THR A 83 5.91 8.01 -4.27
N HIS A 84 5.43 9.24 -4.10
CA HIS A 84 6.21 10.29 -3.46
C HIS A 84 6.57 9.94 -2.00
N ARG A 85 5.61 9.41 -1.21
CA ARG A 85 5.86 8.99 0.18
C ARG A 85 6.92 7.90 0.27
N LYS A 86 6.86 6.86 -0.57
CA LYS A 86 7.86 5.78 -0.63
C LYS A 86 9.26 6.33 -0.92
N ARG A 87 9.38 7.26 -1.87
CA ARG A 87 10.65 7.91 -2.20
C ARG A 87 11.19 8.72 -1.05
N ARG A 88 10.36 9.46 -0.33
CA ARG A 88 10.76 10.24 0.85
C ARG A 88 11.26 9.35 1.98
N ILE A 89 10.59 8.21 2.25
CA ILE A 89 11.06 7.26 3.28
C ILE A 89 12.48 6.76 2.98
N VAL A 90 12.82 6.55 1.70
CA VAL A 90 14.16 6.10 1.32
C VAL A 90 15.19 7.22 1.36
N ALA A 91 14.82 8.43 0.94
CA ALA A 91 15.73 9.53 0.74
C ALA A 91 15.96 10.40 2.01
N GLU A 92 15.01 10.42 2.92
CA GLU A 92 14.99 11.33 4.09
C GLU A 92 14.96 10.52 5.40
N GLU A 93 15.34 11.16 6.52
CA GLU A 93 15.23 10.55 7.84
C GLU A 93 13.88 10.86 8.48
N ASN A 94 13.06 9.82 8.67
CA ASN A 94 11.74 9.90 9.28
C ASN A 94 10.84 11.03 8.72
N PRO A 95 10.64 11.14 7.40
CA PRO A 95 9.89 12.22 6.79
C PRO A 95 8.43 12.24 7.27
N LEU A 96 7.85 13.43 7.34
CA LEU A 96 6.41 13.60 7.57
C LEU A 96 5.66 13.27 6.28
N LEU A 97 4.79 12.27 6.34
CA LEU A 97 3.97 11.78 5.22
C LEU A 97 2.54 12.34 5.37
N ILE A 98 2.26 13.44 4.70
CA ILE A 98 0.99 14.14 4.83
C ILE A 98 -0.12 13.35 4.14
N ALA A 99 -1.23 13.11 4.88
CA ALA A 99 -2.48 12.62 4.31
C ALA A 99 -3.18 13.73 3.51
N TYR A 100 -4.03 13.35 2.59
CA TYR A 100 -4.93 14.26 1.90
C TYR A 100 -6.39 13.82 2.13
N ASP A 101 -7.32 14.75 1.95
CA ASP A 101 -8.75 14.48 2.04
C ASP A 101 -9.25 13.95 0.70
N GLU A 102 -9.47 12.65 0.61
CA GLU A 102 -9.93 11.95 -0.59
C GLU A 102 -11.33 12.38 -1.04
N ASN A 103 -12.22 12.66 -0.08
CA ASN A 103 -13.56 13.14 -0.40
C ASN A 103 -13.53 14.56 -0.98
N ALA A 104 -12.64 15.42 -0.48
CA ALA A 104 -12.44 16.75 -1.05
C ALA A 104 -11.87 16.68 -2.48
N PHE A 105 -10.99 15.71 -2.76
CA PHE A 105 -10.46 15.47 -4.11
C PHE A 105 -11.60 15.08 -5.05
N ILE A 106 -12.38 14.07 -4.71
CA ILE A 106 -13.51 13.61 -5.54
C ILE A 106 -14.56 14.72 -5.71
N ALA A 107 -14.82 15.52 -4.69
CA ALA A 107 -15.83 16.58 -4.77
C ALA A 107 -15.39 17.79 -5.61
N ARG A 108 -14.09 18.07 -5.68
CA ARG A 108 -13.56 19.32 -6.28
C ARG A 108 -12.83 19.11 -7.60
N LEU A 109 -12.33 17.90 -7.86
CA LEU A 109 -11.66 17.57 -9.12
C LEU A 109 -12.66 16.92 -10.08
N PRO A 110 -12.70 17.29 -11.37
CA PRO A 110 -13.74 16.84 -12.30
C PRO A 110 -13.50 15.41 -12.82
N SER A 111 -13.54 14.43 -11.94
CA SER A 111 -13.29 13.01 -12.26
C SER A 111 -14.17 12.46 -13.37
N ALA A 112 -15.42 12.96 -13.49
CA ALA A 112 -16.35 12.54 -14.55
C ALA A 112 -15.88 12.92 -15.97
N GLN A 113 -14.92 13.82 -16.12
CA GLN A 113 -14.33 14.22 -17.40
C GLN A 113 -13.06 13.44 -17.72
N ALA A 114 -12.59 12.58 -16.82
CA ALA A 114 -11.40 11.76 -17.03
C ALA A 114 -11.64 10.71 -18.12
N ASN A 115 -10.61 10.42 -18.88
CA ASN A 115 -10.60 9.29 -19.80
C ASN A 115 -10.13 8.04 -19.04
N ILE A 116 -10.99 7.02 -18.96
CA ILE A 116 -10.69 5.81 -18.18
C ILE A 116 -9.42 5.09 -18.69
N ALA A 117 -9.18 5.09 -20.00
CA ALA A 117 -7.97 4.46 -20.54
C ALA A 117 -6.71 5.17 -20.07
N GLU A 118 -6.70 6.52 -20.10
CA GLU A 118 -5.57 7.33 -19.61
C GLU A 118 -5.35 7.14 -18.10
N VAL A 119 -6.41 7.07 -17.30
CA VAL A 119 -6.34 6.78 -15.85
C VAL A 119 -5.67 5.44 -15.61
N LEU A 120 -6.15 4.39 -16.30
CA LEU A 120 -5.62 3.03 -16.16
C LEU A 120 -4.18 2.91 -16.65
N ASP A 121 -3.83 3.55 -17.77
CA ASP A 121 -2.48 3.52 -18.34
C ASP A 121 -1.48 4.26 -17.43
N THR A 122 -1.88 5.41 -16.88
CA THR A 122 -1.06 6.18 -15.94
C THR A 122 -0.85 5.42 -14.63
N PHE A 123 -1.91 4.82 -14.10
CA PHE A 123 -1.84 3.98 -12.90
C PHE A 123 -0.90 2.80 -13.09
N GLU A 124 -1.01 2.10 -14.22
CA GLU A 124 -0.13 0.97 -14.56
C GLU A 124 1.32 1.43 -14.73
N ALA A 125 1.56 2.52 -15.48
CA ALA A 125 2.90 3.06 -15.68
C ALA A 125 3.56 3.47 -14.36
N ASN A 126 2.83 4.15 -13.46
CA ASN A 126 3.32 4.55 -12.13
C ASN A 126 3.68 3.33 -11.27
N ARG A 127 2.82 2.30 -11.22
CA ARG A 127 3.09 1.10 -10.43
C ARG A 127 4.24 0.27 -10.99
N ARG A 128 4.30 0.08 -12.29
CA ARG A 128 5.41 -0.60 -12.96
C ARG A 128 6.75 0.11 -12.71
N PHE A 129 6.78 1.43 -12.85
CA PHE A 129 7.97 2.24 -12.56
C PHE A 129 8.38 2.11 -11.10
N THR A 130 7.44 2.24 -10.17
CA THR A 130 7.68 2.15 -8.73
C THR A 130 8.12 0.75 -8.31
N ALA A 131 7.48 -0.31 -8.82
CA ALA A 131 7.86 -1.69 -8.50
C ALA A 131 9.27 -2.04 -9.00
N ARG A 132 9.62 -1.58 -10.21
CA ARG A 132 10.98 -1.74 -10.75
C ARG A 132 12.01 -1.07 -9.85
N TRP A 133 11.74 0.16 -9.43
CA TRP A 133 12.62 0.88 -8.50
C TRP A 133 12.72 0.18 -7.14
N LEU A 134 11.60 -0.23 -6.54
CA LEU A 134 11.60 -0.96 -5.26
C LEU A 134 12.48 -2.21 -5.30
N ARG A 135 12.50 -2.94 -6.42
CA ARG A 135 13.35 -4.13 -6.60
C ARG A 135 14.85 -3.83 -6.64
N THR A 136 15.26 -2.58 -6.86
CA THR A 136 16.68 -2.18 -6.83
C THR A 136 17.17 -1.84 -5.43
N LEU A 137 16.26 -1.72 -4.45
CA LEU A 137 16.62 -1.35 -3.08
C LEU A 137 17.16 -2.57 -2.32
N PRO A 138 18.15 -2.35 -1.44
CA PRO A 138 18.59 -3.40 -0.52
C PRO A 138 17.49 -3.68 0.52
N SER A 139 17.46 -4.91 1.05
CA SER A 139 16.38 -5.39 1.93
C SER A 139 16.18 -4.52 3.17
N GLU A 140 17.24 -3.98 3.75
CA GLU A 140 17.22 -3.09 4.91
C GLU A 140 16.52 -1.77 4.65
N ALA A 141 16.43 -1.33 3.39
CA ALA A 141 15.68 -0.11 3.04
C ALA A 141 14.19 -0.24 3.38
N PHE A 142 13.64 -1.45 3.37
CA PHE A 142 12.22 -1.70 3.67
C PHE A 142 11.87 -1.55 5.15
N ALA A 143 12.87 -1.54 6.03
CA ALA A 143 12.72 -1.21 7.45
C ALA A 143 12.79 0.31 7.73
N ARG A 144 13.21 1.16 6.77
CA ARG A 144 13.20 2.62 6.92
C ARG A 144 11.79 3.12 7.16
N THR A 145 11.66 4.21 7.92
CA THR A 145 10.36 4.70 8.42
C THR A 145 10.06 6.13 8.02
N GLY A 146 8.77 6.45 7.98
CA GLY A 146 8.24 7.81 7.95
C GLY A 146 7.09 7.96 8.93
N ILE A 147 6.67 9.20 9.19
CA ILE A 147 5.58 9.53 10.12
C ILE A 147 4.36 9.96 9.30
N HIS A 148 3.38 9.08 9.17
CA HIS A 148 2.13 9.40 8.47
C HIS A 148 1.18 10.15 9.41
N THR A 149 0.62 11.27 8.96
CA THR A 149 -0.19 12.16 9.81
C THR A 149 -1.44 11.50 10.41
N GLN A 150 -1.97 10.44 9.79
CA GLN A 150 -3.13 9.70 10.28
C GLN A 150 -2.78 8.30 10.85
N ARG A 151 -1.65 7.70 10.43
CA ARG A 151 -1.30 6.32 10.80
C ARG A 151 -0.12 6.22 11.76
N GLY A 152 0.54 7.35 12.04
CA GLY A 152 1.75 7.37 12.85
C GLY A 152 2.97 6.80 12.09
N LYS A 153 3.88 6.18 12.81
CA LYS A 153 5.10 5.61 12.26
C LYS A 153 4.81 4.39 11.38
N VAL A 154 5.27 4.42 10.14
CA VAL A 154 5.12 3.33 9.17
C VAL A 154 6.45 3.01 8.51
N THR A 155 6.70 1.73 8.19
CA THR A 155 7.88 1.31 7.41
C THR A 155 7.61 1.41 5.91
N LEU A 156 8.67 1.41 5.09
CA LEU A 156 8.53 1.32 3.64
C LEU A 156 7.75 0.08 3.22
N LEU A 157 8.04 -1.10 3.83
CA LEU A 157 7.31 -2.34 3.54
C LEU A 157 5.82 -2.17 3.80
N GLN A 158 5.44 -1.66 4.98
CA GLN A 158 4.04 -1.41 5.33
C GLN A 158 3.35 -0.47 4.34
N VAL A 159 4.06 0.57 3.86
CA VAL A 159 3.49 1.46 2.82
C VAL A 159 3.24 0.70 1.52
N VAL A 160 4.15 -0.17 1.08
CA VAL A 160 3.94 -1.01 -0.12
C VAL A 160 2.73 -1.92 0.06
N GLU A 161 2.61 -2.61 1.20
CA GLU A 161 1.50 -3.51 1.53
C GLU A 161 0.15 -2.77 1.58
N ILE A 162 0.10 -1.59 2.23
CA ILE A 162 -1.10 -0.75 2.30
C ILE A 162 -1.62 -0.46 0.88
N TYR A 163 -0.74 -0.07 -0.05
CA TYR A 163 -1.14 0.29 -1.40
C TYR A 163 -1.35 -0.91 -2.33
N ALA A 164 -0.78 -2.06 -2.03
CA ALA A 164 -1.17 -3.34 -2.65
C ALA A 164 -2.63 -3.69 -2.31
N ASN A 165 -2.95 -3.68 -1.01
CA ASN A 165 -4.28 -4.02 -0.49
C ASN A 165 -5.36 -2.97 -0.81
N HIS A 166 -4.96 -1.72 -1.07
CA HIS A 166 -5.87 -0.62 -1.38
C HIS A 166 -6.67 -0.87 -2.66
N VAL A 167 -6.06 -1.46 -3.67
CA VAL A 167 -6.77 -1.86 -4.89
C VAL A 167 -7.83 -2.91 -4.58
N ASP A 168 -7.48 -3.97 -3.87
CA ASP A 168 -8.41 -5.05 -3.53
C ASP A 168 -9.57 -4.53 -2.65
N HIS A 169 -9.33 -3.52 -1.84
CA HIS A 169 -10.37 -2.82 -1.08
C HIS A 169 -11.36 -2.11 -2.02
N HIS A 170 -10.89 -1.28 -2.94
CA HIS A 170 -11.75 -0.53 -3.86
C HIS A 170 -12.43 -1.41 -4.91
N LEU A 171 -11.80 -2.52 -5.31
CA LEU A 171 -12.42 -3.48 -6.23
C LEU A 171 -13.72 -4.07 -5.67
N LYS A 172 -13.88 -4.21 -4.37
CA LYS A 172 -15.15 -4.65 -3.75
C LYS A 172 -16.29 -3.69 -4.10
N PHE A 173 -16.04 -2.39 -4.00
CA PHE A 173 -17.02 -1.35 -4.34
C PHE A 173 -17.28 -1.30 -5.86
N VAL A 174 -16.24 -1.41 -6.68
CA VAL A 174 -16.38 -1.45 -8.14
C VAL A 174 -17.23 -2.64 -8.57
N MET A 175 -16.98 -3.84 -8.04
CA MET A 175 -17.73 -5.05 -8.37
C MET A 175 -19.18 -5.00 -7.85
N GLU A 176 -19.42 -4.36 -6.71
CA GLU A 176 -20.78 -4.10 -6.22
C GLU A 176 -21.55 -3.18 -7.16
N LYS A 177 -20.92 -2.09 -7.62
CA LYS A 177 -21.52 -1.17 -8.59
C LYS A 177 -21.84 -1.85 -9.91
N ARG A 178 -20.94 -2.69 -10.42
CA ARG A 178 -21.21 -3.50 -11.62
C ARG A 178 -22.47 -4.36 -11.45
N ARG A 179 -22.61 -5.07 -10.32
CA ARG A 179 -23.80 -5.88 -10.03
C ARG A 179 -25.07 -5.03 -10.01
N ASN A 180 -25.04 -3.86 -9.40
CA ASN A 180 -26.17 -2.95 -9.33
C ASN A 180 -26.54 -2.36 -10.69
N LEU A 181 -25.59 -2.22 -11.59
CA LEU A 181 -25.80 -1.78 -12.97
C LEU A 181 -26.20 -2.93 -13.93
N GLY A 182 -26.19 -4.18 -13.46
CA GLY A 182 -26.53 -5.35 -14.27
C GLY A 182 -25.46 -5.73 -15.31
N VAL A 183 -24.17 -5.44 -15.04
CA VAL A 183 -23.04 -5.63 -15.97
C VAL A 183 -21.85 -6.32 -15.34
#